data_87ca9c1d53121ef8de3b84b977b5c073
#
_entry.id   87ca9c1d53121ef8de3b84b977b5c073
#
_cell.length_a   1.000
_cell.length_b   1.000
_cell.length_c   1.000
_cell.angle_alpha   90.00
_cell.angle_beta   90.00
_cell.angle_gamma   90.00
#
_symmetry.space_group_name_H-M   'P 1'
#
loop_
_entity.id
_entity.type
_entity.pdbx_description
1 polymer ?
#
loop_
_entity_poly.entity_id
_entity_poly.type
_entity_poly.pdbx_seq_one_letter_code
_entity_poly.pdbx_strand_id
1 'polypeptide(L)'
;MFGISGIRGPVGESVTADLALAVGRAVATDEAETVLIGRDARDSGRFLADAAAAGCAECGADVIDLGLTATPTLARSISRLDADAGIVVTASHNPPEDNGLKLWTPSGQAFDTDRREQITDIIDCEAYDFASWDGSG
;
A
#
# COMPACT_ATOMS: atom_id res chain seq x y z
N MET A 1 -11.62 1.66 -9.46
CA MET A 1 -11.06 1.10 -8.22
C MET A 1 -10.52 2.18 -7.29
N PHE A 2 -9.60 3.02 -7.75
CA PHE A 2 -9.07 4.10 -6.92
C PHE A 2 -9.91 5.36 -7.05
N GLY A 3 -10.32 5.93 -5.90
CA GLY A 3 -10.80 7.30 -5.84
C GLY A 3 -9.64 8.31 -5.77
N ILE A 4 -9.95 9.57 -5.53
CA ILE A 4 -8.94 10.66 -5.45
C ILE A 4 -7.91 10.38 -4.36
N SER A 5 -8.33 9.76 -3.24
CA SER A 5 -7.47 9.52 -2.07
C SER A 5 -7.06 8.06 -1.90
N GLY A 6 -7.25 7.21 -2.91
CA GLY A 6 -6.97 5.79 -2.82
C GLY A 6 -8.24 4.95 -2.74
N ILE A 7 -8.14 3.72 -2.22
CA ILE A 7 -9.24 2.77 -2.10
C ILE A 7 -9.81 2.86 -0.69
N ARG A 8 -11.12 3.07 -0.57
CA ARG A 8 -11.81 3.09 0.73
C ARG A 8 -13.14 2.38 0.64
N GLY A 9 -13.58 1.81 1.75
CA GLY A 9 -14.90 1.22 1.87
C GLY A 9 -15.01 0.25 3.04
N PRO A 10 -16.15 -0.43 3.14
CA PRO A 10 -16.37 -1.41 4.21
C PRO A 10 -15.40 -2.59 4.10
N VAL A 11 -14.81 -2.95 5.24
CA VAL A 11 -13.92 -4.10 5.34
C VAL A 11 -14.74 -5.38 5.11
N GLY A 12 -14.20 -6.26 4.28
CA GLY A 12 -14.88 -7.51 3.89
C GLY A 12 -15.75 -7.39 2.65
N GLU A 13 -16.04 -6.18 2.20
CA GLU A 13 -16.80 -5.92 0.97
C GLU A 13 -15.90 -5.30 -0.11
N SER A 14 -15.53 -4.03 0.08
CA SER A 14 -14.69 -3.28 -0.87
C SER A 14 -13.22 -3.36 -0.50
N VAL A 15 -12.90 -3.46 0.78
CA VAL A 15 -11.53 -3.49 1.30
C VAL A 15 -11.29 -4.83 1.98
N THR A 16 -10.45 -5.66 1.37
CA THR A 16 -10.18 -7.02 1.82
C THR A 16 -8.67 -7.27 1.89
N ALA A 17 -8.27 -8.36 2.54
CA ALA A 17 -6.88 -8.80 2.54
C ALA A 17 -6.40 -9.12 1.12
N ASP A 18 -7.26 -9.71 0.29
CA ASP A 18 -6.93 -9.97 -1.11
C ASP A 18 -6.61 -8.69 -1.87
N LEU A 19 -7.40 -7.64 -1.66
CA LEU A 19 -7.14 -6.34 -2.27
C LEU A 19 -5.83 -5.74 -1.78
N ALA A 20 -5.58 -5.77 -0.47
CA ALA A 20 -4.34 -5.25 0.11
C ALA A 20 -3.12 -6.00 -0.43
N LEU A 21 -3.21 -7.32 -0.54
CA LEU A 21 -2.17 -8.16 -1.14
C LEU A 21 -1.91 -7.75 -2.59
N ALA A 22 -2.97 -7.58 -3.38
CA ALA A 22 -2.88 -7.16 -4.78
C ALA A 22 -2.23 -5.79 -4.92
N VAL A 23 -2.59 -4.83 -4.07
CA VAL A 23 -2.00 -3.49 -4.08
C VAL A 23 -0.50 -3.56 -3.75
N GLY A 24 -0.10 -4.33 -2.75
CA GLY A 24 1.31 -4.51 -2.40
C GLY A 24 2.10 -5.13 -3.56
N ARG A 25 1.56 -6.17 -4.18
CA ARG A 25 2.17 -6.80 -5.37
C ARG A 25 2.34 -5.80 -6.51
N ALA A 26 1.32 -5.00 -6.77
CA ALA A 26 1.35 -4.03 -7.87
C ALA A 26 2.35 -2.90 -7.61
N VAL A 27 2.41 -2.38 -6.38
CA VAL A 27 3.36 -1.32 -6.01
C VAL A 27 4.80 -1.80 -6.18
N ALA A 28 5.12 -3.01 -5.73
CA ALA A 28 6.45 -3.59 -5.89
C ALA A 28 6.77 -3.88 -7.36
N THR A 29 5.80 -4.38 -8.13
CA THR A 29 5.98 -4.62 -9.57
C THR A 29 6.23 -3.31 -10.33
N ASP A 30 5.62 -2.21 -9.91
CA ASP A 30 5.83 -0.87 -10.48
C ASP A 30 7.15 -0.23 -9.98
N GLU A 31 8.20 -1.02 -9.90
CA GLU A 31 9.58 -0.60 -9.65
C GLU A 31 9.89 -0.10 -8.24
N ALA A 32 9.00 -0.30 -7.26
CA ALA A 32 9.31 0.05 -5.89
C ALA A 32 10.20 -1.02 -5.23
N GLU A 33 11.43 -0.66 -4.88
CA GLU A 33 12.38 -1.56 -4.21
C GLU A 33 12.21 -1.54 -2.69
N THR A 34 11.83 -0.42 -2.12
CA THR A 34 11.61 -0.24 -0.68
C THR A 34 10.28 0.47 -0.47
N VAL A 35 9.40 -0.13 0.33
CA VAL A 35 8.06 0.39 0.59
C VAL A 35 7.86 0.58 2.09
N LEU A 36 7.44 1.77 2.49
CA LEU A 36 7.01 2.03 3.86
C LEU A 36 5.53 1.70 4.01
N ILE A 37 5.16 1.05 5.11
CA ILE A 37 3.77 0.77 5.41
C ILE A 37 3.45 1.30 6.81
N GLY A 38 2.37 2.06 6.90
CA GLY A 38 1.84 2.55 8.17
C GLY A 38 0.33 2.38 8.21
N ARG A 39 -0.23 2.44 9.40
CA ARG A 39 -1.67 2.30 9.60
C ARG A 39 -2.16 3.18 10.74
N ASP A 40 -3.45 3.54 10.70
CA ASP A 40 -4.10 4.17 11.84
C ASP A 40 -4.58 3.10 12.85
N ALA A 41 -5.28 3.53 13.90
CA ALA A 41 -5.66 2.67 15.02
C ALA A 41 -6.89 1.79 14.78
N ARG A 42 -7.41 1.72 13.55
CA ARG A 42 -8.58 0.88 13.25
C ARG A 42 -8.24 -0.59 13.42
N ASP A 43 -9.18 -1.38 13.94
CA ASP A 43 -8.95 -2.81 14.22
C ASP A 43 -8.52 -3.59 12.97
N SER A 44 -9.08 -3.28 11.83
CA SER A 44 -8.73 -3.94 10.56
C SER A 44 -7.38 -3.51 9.98
N GLY A 45 -6.77 -2.46 10.51
CA GLY A 45 -5.53 -1.91 9.96
C GLY A 45 -4.39 -2.90 9.94
N ARG A 46 -4.25 -3.70 10.99
CA ARG A 46 -3.13 -4.63 11.11
C ARG A 46 -3.13 -5.72 10.03
N PHE A 47 -4.25 -6.41 9.84
CA PHE A 47 -4.27 -7.49 8.85
C PHE A 47 -4.15 -6.93 7.42
N LEU A 48 -4.71 -5.75 7.16
CA LEU A 48 -4.58 -5.11 5.84
C LEU A 48 -3.14 -4.67 5.59
N ALA A 49 -2.47 -4.09 6.58
CA ALA A 49 -1.06 -3.73 6.47
C ALA A 49 -0.19 -4.97 6.28
N ASP A 50 -0.44 -6.05 7.02
CA ASP A 50 0.29 -7.30 6.87
C ASP A 50 0.11 -7.90 5.47
N ALA A 51 -1.11 -7.86 4.93
CA ALA A 51 -1.38 -8.35 3.57
C ALA A 51 -0.65 -7.51 2.51
N ALA A 52 -0.66 -6.19 2.63
CA ALA A 52 0.07 -5.31 1.73
C ALA A 52 1.58 -5.57 1.80
N ALA A 53 2.12 -5.75 3.00
CA ALA A 53 3.53 -6.08 3.21
C ALA A 53 3.90 -7.40 2.55
N ALA A 54 3.06 -8.42 2.71
CA ALA A 54 3.28 -9.73 2.08
C ALA A 54 3.32 -9.60 0.56
N GLY A 55 2.42 -8.82 -0.03
CA GLY A 55 2.42 -8.59 -1.48
C GLY A 55 3.68 -7.88 -1.96
N CYS A 56 4.14 -6.87 -1.24
CA CYS A 56 5.40 -6.18 -1.56
C CYS A 56 6.59 -7.14 -1.52
N ALA A 57 6.70 -7.91 -0.46
CA ALA A 57 7.81 -8.86 -0.26
C ALA A 57 7.80 -9.95 -1.33
N GLU A 58 6.62 -10.45 -1.69
CA GLU A 58 6.47 -11.48 -2.70
C GLU A 58 6.98 -11.04 -4.07
N CYS A 59 6.87 -9.76 -4.38
CA CYS A 59 7.37 -9.17 -5.62
C CYS A 59 8.75 -8.51 -5.47
N GLY A 60 9.47 -8.82 -4.39
CA GLY A 60 10.88 -8.47 -4.24
C GLY A 60 11.17 -7.14 -3.58
N ALA A 61 10.16 -6.42 -3.10
CA ALA A 61 10.38 -5.16 -2.39
C ALA A 61 10.69 -5.39 -0.91
N ASP A 62 11.61 -4.62 -0.37
CA ASP A 62 11.84 -4.56 1.06
C ASP A 62 10.75 -3.73 1.73
N VAL A 63 10.26 -4.18 2.87
CA VAL A 63 9.19 -3.50 3.59
C VAL A 63 9.70 -2.95 4.91
N ILE A 64 9.41 -1.68 5.15
CA ILE A 64 9.65 -1.05 6.46
C ILE A 64 8.28 -0.75 7.07
N ASP A 65 7.93 -1.47 8.12
CA ASP A 65 6.65 -1.32 8.81
C ASP A 65 6.80 -0.28 9.93
N LEU A 66 6.11 0.83 9.79
CA LEU A 66 6.11 1.90 10.79
C LEU A 66 5.04 1.70 11.86
N GLY A 67 4.21 0.67 11.74
CA GLY A 67 3.15 0.39 12.68
C GLY A 67 2.08 1.47 12.71
N LEU A 68 1.64 1.86 13.91
CA LEU A 68 0.70 2.96 14.09
C LEU A 68 1.39 4.27 13.78
N THR A 69 0.96 4.94 12.72
CA THR A 69 1.65 6.13 12.20
C THR A 69 0.64 7.10 11.61
N ALA A 70 0.78 8.38 11.96
CA ALA A 70 -0.01 9.41 11.31
C ALA A 70 0.43 9.58 9.85
N THR A 71 -0.51 9.84 8.96
CA THR A 71 -0.25 10.01 7.53
C THR A 71 0.86 11.03 7.24
N PRO A 72 0.86 12.24 7.85
CA PRO A 72 1.95 13.21 7.60
C PRO A 72 3.32 12.69 8.01
N THR A 73 3.41 11.91 9.08
CA THR A 73 4.67 11.31 9.54
C THR A 73 5.18 10.29 8.53
N LEU A 74 4.31 9.43 8.02
CA LEU A 74 4.68 8.46 7.00
C LEU A 74 5.17 9.15 5.73
N ALA A 75 4.45 10.16 5.26
CA ALA A 75 4.83 10.89 4.06
C ALA A 75 6.23 11.50 4.17
N ARG A 76 6.58 12.05 5.33
CA ARG A 76 7.92 12.59 5.57
C ARG A 76 8.99 11.48 5.67
N SER A 77 8.61 10.34 6.23
CA SER A 77 9.55 9.22 6.43
C SER A 77 9.97 8.55 5.13
N ILE A 78 9.14 8.61 4.09
CA ILE A 78 9.48 8.02 2.78
C ILE A 78 10.80 8.58 2.27
N SER A 79 10.93 9.90 2.23
CA SER A 79 12.16 10.57 1.77
C SER A 79 13.32 10.34 2.73
N ARG A 80 13.08 10.40 4.04
CA ARG A 80 14.14 10.22 5.05
C ARG A 80 14.76 8.83 5.04
N LEU A 81 13.99 7.82 4.70
CA LEU A 81 14.43 6.42 4.71
C LEU A 81 14.73 5.89 3.31
N ASP A 82 14.79 6.78 2.31
CA ASP A 82 15.04 6.42 0.90
C ASP A 82 14.09 5.36 0.36
N ALA A 83 12.85 5.38 0.80
CA ALA A 83 11.84 4.48 0.27
C ALA A 83 11.30 4.98 -1.07
N ASP A 84 10.84 4.06 -1.89
CA ASP A 84 10.33 4.38 -3.24
C ASP A 84 8.83 4.61 -3.25
N ALA A 85 8.13 4.12 -2.26
CA ALA A 85 6.68 4.31 -2.12
C ALA A 85 6.26 4.14 -0.67
N GLY A 86 5.07 4.63 -0.34
CA GLY A 86 4.45 4.41 0.95
C GLY A 86 3.00 3.95 0.78
N ILE A 87 2.57 3.06 1.67
CA ILE A 87 1.19 2.61 1.75
C ILE A 87 0.67 2.93 3.15
N VAL A 88 -0.37 3.73 3.22
CA VAL A 88 -1.04 4.03 4.50
C VAL A 88 -2.38 3.31 4.53
N VAL A 89 -2.59 2.52 5.56
CA VAL A 89 -3.87 1.82 5.79
C VAL A 89 -4.73 2.72 6.67
N THR A 90 -5.64 3.45 6.04
CA THR A 90 -6.53 4.39 6.73
C THR A 90 -7.73 4.72 5.86
N ALA A 91 -8.85 5.01 6.49
CA ALA A 91 -10.02 5.58 5.84
C ALA A 91 -10.35 6.97 6.39
N SER A 92 -9.40 7.61 7.06
CA SER A 92 -9.50 8.97 7.62
C SER A 92 -10.75 9.17 8.47
N HIS A 93 -11.78 9.85 7.95
CA HIS A 93 -13.00 10.18 8.68
C HIS A 93 -14.15 9.20 8.45
N ASN A 94 -13.94 8.12 7.71
CA ASN A 94 -14.96 7.11 7.48
C ASN A 94 -15.31 6.35 8.78
N PRO A 95 -16.49 5.70 8.87
CA PRO A 95 -16.85 4.92 10.04
C PRO A 95 -15.83 3.83 10.42
N PRO A 96 -15.81 3.35 11.68
CA PRO A 96 -14.83 2.35 12.13
C PRO A 96 -14.83 1.04 11.34
N GLU A 97 -15.95 0.64 10.75
CA GLU A 97 -16.06 -0.57 9.91
C GLU A 97 -15.39 -0.41 8.55
N ASP A 98 -15.07 0.82 8.16
CA ASP A 98 -14.37 1.08 6.90
C ASP A 98 -12.86 1.09 7.13
N ASN A 99 -12.13 0.85 6.05
CA ASN A 99 -10.70 1.10 5.99
C ASN A 99 -10.33 1.43 4.54
N GLY A 100 -9.06 1.60 4.26
CA GLY A 100 -8.60 1.93 2.94
C GLY A 100 -7.09 1.87 2.81
N LEU A 101 -6.65 2.02 1.57
CA LEU A 101 -5.25 2.01 1.20
C LEU A 101 -4.94 3.28 0.42
N LYS A 102 -3.96 4.05 0.87
CA LYS A 102 -3.54 5.28 0.22
C LYS A 102 -2.06 5.17 -0.14
N LEU A 103 -1.73 5.51 -1.39
CA LEU A 103 -0.39 5.35 -1.94
C LEU A 103 0.34 6.68 -2.02
N TRP A 104 1.63 6.68 -1.68
CA TRP A 104 2.46 7.87 -1.59
C TRP A 104 3.75 7.72 -2.39
N THR A 105 4.19 8.82 -3.01
CA THR A 105 5.45 8.90 -3.78
C THR A 105 6.64 9.14 -2.87
N PRO A 106 7.88 8.96 -3.38
CA PRO A 106 9.10 9.30 -2.62
C PRO A 106 9.15 10.74 -2.12
N SER A 107 8.50 11.66 -2.82
CA SER A 107 8.44 13.08 -2.40
C SER A 107 7.41 13.34 -1.31
N GLY A 108 6.68 12.32 -0.85
CA GLY A 108 5.68 12.48 0.20
C GLY A 108 4.33 13.00 -0.31
N GLN A 109 4.06 12.85 -1.58
CA GLN A 109 2.78 13.24 -2.20
C GLN A 109 1.96 12.00 -2.54
N ALA A 110 0.64 12.13 -2.56
CA ALA A 110 -0.22 11.03 -3.01
C ALA A 110 0.07 10.70 -4.47
N PHE A 111 -0.10 9.42 -4.84
CA PHE A 111 0.02 9.01 -6.23
C PHE A 111 -0.95 9.82 -7.09
N ASP A 112 -0.46 10.31 -8.23
CA ASP A 112 -1.31 11.00 -9.20
C ASP A 112 -2.21 10.00 -9.98
N THR A 113 -3.06 10.53 -10.84
CA THR A 113 -4.00 9.71 -11.60
C THR A 113 -3.27 8.68 -12.47
N ASP A 114 -2.19 9.06 -13.12
CA ASP A 114 -1.44 8.17 -14.00
C ASP A 114 -0.82 7.00 -13.23
N ARG A 115 -0.21 7.27 -12.06
CA ARG A 115 0.35 6.21 -11.21
C ARG A 115 -0.74 5.28 -10.70
N ARG A 116 -1.89 5.82 -10.28
CA ARG A 116 -3.02 5.00 -9.82
C ARG A 116 -3.57 4.12 -10.94
N GLU A 117 -3.65 4.63 -12.16
CA GLU A 117 -4.08 3.84 -13.31
C GLU A 117 -3.10 2.71 -13.62
N GLN A 118 -1.79 2.97 -13.54
CA GLN A 118 -0.78 1.92 -13.71
C GLN A 118 -0.95 0.81 -12.67
N ILE A 119 -1.17 1.16 -11.41
CA ILE A 119 -1.39 0.17 -10.35
C ILE A 119 -2.67 -0.63 -10.62
N THR A 120 -3.75 0.05 -11.00
CA THR A 120 -5.02 -0.60 -11.34
C THR A 120 -4.85 -1.58 -12.51
N ASP A 121 -4.13 -1.18 -13.55
CA ASP A 121 -3.89 -2.03 -14.72
C ASP A 121 -3.08 -3.28 -14.35
N ILE A 122 -2.07 -3.13 -13.51
CA ILE A 122 -1.28 -4.29 -13.03
C ILE A 122 -2.17 -5.25 -12.26
N ILE A 123 -3.06 -4.76 -11.41
CA ILE A 123 -3.99 -5.59 -10.64
C ILE A 123 -4.99 -6.28 -11.56
N ASP A 124 -5.61 -5.53 -12.46
CA ASP A 124 -6.66 -6.05 -13.35
C ASP A 124 -6.11 -7.12 -14.32
N CYS A 125 -4.88 -6.96 -14.77
CA CYS A 125 -4.22 -7.90 -15.67
C CYS A 125 -3.43 -8.99 -14.91
N GLU A 126 -3.38 -8.92 -13.59
CA GLU A 126 -2.55 -9.79 -12.75
C GLU A 126 -1.10 -9.85 -13.25
N ALA A 127 -0.58 -8.72 -13.71
CA ALA A 127 0.75 -8.60 -14.32
C ALA A 127 1.85 -8.42 -13.26
N TYR A 128 1.83 -9.23 -12.22
CA TYR A 128 2.78 -9.15 -11.11
C TYR A 128 4.13 -9.76 -11.49
N ASP A 129 5.19 -9.15 -10.96
CA ASP A 129 6.56 -9.58 -11.19
C ASP A 129 7.10 -10.24 -9.91
N PHE A 130 6.77 -11.50 -9.74
CA PHE A 130 7.15 -12.26 -8.53
C PHE A 130 8.66 -12.48 -8.47
N ALA A 131 9.24 -12.27 -7.28
CA ALA A 131 10.62 -12.57 -7.02
C ALA A 131 10.85 -14.09 -6.92
N SER A 132 12.09 -14.53 -7.17
CA SER A 132 12.49 -15.90 -6.87
C SER A 132 12.56 -16.09 -5.35
N TRP A 133 12.62 -17.35 -4.89
CA TRP A 133 12.59 -17.66 -3.45
C TRP A 133 13.67 -16.95 -2.64
N ASP A 134 14.82 -16.70 -3.26
CA ASP A 134 15.97 -16.03 -2.62
C ASP A 134 16.00 -14.51 -2.86
N GLY A 135 15.09 -13.99 -3.68
CA GLY A 135 14.96 -12.55 -3.97
C GLY A 135 13.79 -11.87 -3.25
N SER A 136 13.06 -12.58 -2.40
CA SER A 136 11.95 -12.00 -1.63
C SER A 136 12.45 -10.95 -0.66
N GLY A 137 11.68 -9.88 -0.53
CA GLY A 137 11.98 -8.81 0.40
C GLY A 137 11.66 -9.13 1.85
#